data_ab9cf6e0891cb4d7e1995fa28275ad78
#
_entry.id   ab9cf6e0891cb4d7e1995fa28275ad78
#
_cell.length_a   1.000
_cell.length_b   1.000
_cell.length_c   1.000
_cell.angle_alpha   90.00
_cell.angle_beta   90.00
_cell.angle_gamma   90.00
#
_symmetry.space_group_name_H-M   'P 1'
#
loop_
_entity.id
_entity.type
_entity.pdbx_description
1 polymer ?
#
loop_
_entity_poly.entity_id
_entity_poly.type
_entity_poly.pdbx_seq_one_letter_code
_entity_poly.pdbx_strand_id
1 'polypeptide(L)'
;MSTLRLGDIAPDFQAETTEGTIKFHEWLGDSWGVLFSHPADFTPVCTTELGTVANYVPEFKKRNTKVIALSVDGLESHKEWIKDINETQNTTVNFPIIADEDKKVATLYDMLHPNASDKFTVRSVFVIGADKKIKLTLTYPASTGRNFDELLRVIDSLQLTANYSVATPANWKDGEDVVIAPAIPDSDIPEKFPKGHTHIKPYLRTTPQPNK
;
A
#
# COMPACT_ATOMS: atom_id res chain seq x y z
N MET A 1 17.10 -8.21 13.68
CA MET A 1 15.94 -7.33 13.91
C MET A 1 14.68 -8.15 13.67
N SER A 2 13.59 -7.93 14.38
CA SER A 2 12.36 -8.68 14.10
C SER A 2 11.71 -8.08 12.86
N THR A 3 11.32 -8.94 11.92
CA THR A 3 10.52 -8.56 10.75
C THR A 3 9.21 -7.92 11.20
N LEU A 4 8.81 -6.80 10.58
CA LEU A 4 7.55 -6.11 10.85
C LEU A 4 6.36 -7.02 10.49
N ARG A 5 5.36 -7.06 11.36
CA ARG A 5 4.17 -7.91 11.22
C ARG A 5 2.89 -7.09 11.10
N LEU A 6 1.84 -7.73 10.64
CA LEU A 6 0.52 -7.12 10.60
C LEU A 6 0.09 -6.72 12.02
N GLY A 7 -0.38 -5.49 12.18
CA GLY A 7 -0.78 -4.90 13.46
C GLY A 7 0.34 -4.18 14.21
N ASP A 8 1.61 -4.37 13.85
CA ASP A 8 2.71 -3.59 14.43
C ASP A 8 2.56 -2.11 14.04
N ILE A 9 3.03 -1.23 14.92
CA ILE A 9 3.16 0.19 14.57
C ILE A 9 4.25 0.31 13.51
N ALA A 10 3.92 0.91 12.38
CA ALA A 10 4.89 1.26 11.35
C ALA A 10 5.94 2.20 11.96
N PRO A 11 7.23 1.85 11.90
CA PRO A 11 8.28 2.69 12.47
C PRO A 11 8.25 4.11 11.91
N ASP A 12 8.36 5.11 12.79
CA ASP A 12 8.53 6.50 12.36
C ASP A 12 9.98 6.76 11.95
N PHE A 13 10.18 7.66 11.02
CA PHE A 13 11.50 8.08 10.56
C PHE A 13 11.48 9.49 9.99
N GLN A 14 12.65 10.08 9.88
CA GLN A 14 12.89 11.29 9.09
C GLN A 14 13.77 10.93 7.90
N ALA A 15 13.43 11.40 6.72
CA ALA A 15 14.18 11.13 5.50
C ALA A 15 14.13 12.30 4.52
N GLU A 16 15.17 12.42 3.69
CA GLU A 16 15.15 13.30 2.53
C GLU A 16 14.38 12.65 1.38
N THR A 17 13.61 13.45 0.68
CA THR A 17 12.84 13.01 -0.48
C THR A 17 12.94 14.01 -1.63
N THR A 18 12.46 13.62 -2.78
CA THR A 18 12.37 14.51 -3.96
C THR A 18 11.47 15.74 -3.73
N GLU A 19 10.64 15.71 -2.70
CA GLU A 19 9.73 16.81 -2.31
C GLU A 19 10.18 17.51 -1.00
N GLY A 20 11.42 17.28 -0.55
CA GLY A 20 12.00 17.82 0.67
C GLY A 20 12.07 16.81 1.80
N THR A 21 12.55 17.25 2.96
CA THR A 21 12.66 16.39 4.15
C THR A 21 11.30 16.16 4.78
N ILE A 22 10.98 14.91 5.08
CA ILE A 22 9.75 14.53 5.76
C ILE A 22 10.03 13.85 7.11
N LYS A 23 9.05 13.98 8.04
CA LYS A 23 8.87 13.07 9.17
C LYS A 23 7.68 12.21 8.85
N PHE A 24 7.86 10.90 8.78
CA PHE A 24 6.92 10.00 8.13
C PHE A 24 5.52 10.01 8.75
N HIS A 25 5.41 9.88 10.07
CA HIS A 25 4.10 9.90 10.74
C HIS A 25 3.42 11.26 10.64
N GLU A 26 4.19 12.36 10.72
CA GLU A 26 3.67 13.71 10.54
C GLU A 26 3.19 13.94 9.09
N TRP A 27 4.01 13.51 8.11
CA TRP A 27 3.65 13.57 6.70
C TRP A 27 2.40 12.74 6.38
N LEU A 28 2.28 11.55 6.97
CA LEU A 28 1.13 10.67 6.77
C LEU A 28 -0.16 11.31 7.34
N GLY A 29 -0.08 11.96 8.52
CA GLY A 29 -1.25 12.58 9.18
C GLY A 29 -2.34 11.53 9.44
N ASP A 30 -3.59 11.84 9.13
CA ASP A 30 -4.74 10.94 9.29
C ASP A 30 -5.04 10.11 8.03
N SER A 31 -4.12 10.10 7.06
CA SER A 31 -4.25 9.31 5.83
C SER A 31 -3.74 7.90 6.04
N TRP A 32 -4.22 7.02 5.19
CA TRP A 32 -3.54 5.75 4.92
C TRP A 32 -2.25 5.99 4.13
N GLY A 33 -1.33 5.05 4.16
CA GLY A 33 -0.07 5.14 3.44
C GLY A 33 0.29 3.88 2.70
N VAL A 34 0.94 4.05 1.54
CA VAL A 34 1.65 2.99 0.84
C VAL A 34 3.12 3.39 0.76
N LEU A 35 3.95 2.73 1.56
CA LEU A 35 5.41 2.83 1.47
C LEU A 35 5.92 1.65 0.66
N PHE A 36 6.62 1.91 -0.44
CA PHE A 36 7.12 0.85 -1.30
C PHE A 36 8.55 1.11 -1.75
N SER A 37 9.36 0.04 -1.79
CA SER A 37 10.72 0.12 -2.30
C SER A 37 10.85 -0.35 -3.73
N HIS A 38 11.86 0.14 -4.43
CA HIS A 38 12.30 -0.34 -5.73
C HIS A 38 13.82 -0.57 -5.72
N PRO A 39 14.33 -1.54 -6.49
CA PRO A 39 15.75 -1.90 -6.44
C PRO A 39 16.71 -0.76 -6.77
N ALA A 40 16.54 -0.10 -7.90
CA ALA A 40 17.43 0.98 -8.34
C ALA A 40 16.77 1.88 -9.37
N ASP A 41 17.22 3.13 -9.40
CA ASP A 41 16.90 4.09 -10.45
C ASP A 41 17.43 3.63 -11.82
N PHE A 42 16.91 4.23 -12.88
CA PHE A 42 17.33 3.96 -14.26
C PHE A 42 17.28 2.48 -14.66
N THR A 43 16.27 1.76 -14.14
CA THR A 43 16.02 0.36 -14.46
C THR A 43 14.63 0.17 -15.09
N PRO A 44 14.47 -0.79 -16.02
CA PRO A 44 13.25 -0.87 -16.83
C PRO A 44 11.98 -1.10 -16.00
N VAL A 45 11.99 -2.11 -15.14
CA VAL A 45 10.78 -2.47 -14.35
C VAL A 45 10.43 -1.35 -13.35
N CYS A 46 11.42 -0.76 -12.67
CA CYS A 46 11.18 0.34 -11.75
C CYS A 46 10.59 1.57 -12.46
N THR A 47 11.06 1.88 -13.67
CA THR A 47 10.50 2.96 -14.49
C THR A 47 9.02 2.75 -14.78
N THR A 48 8.62 1.53 -15.19
CA THR A 48 7.22 1.22 -15.44
C THR A 48 6.37 1.27 -14.17
N GLU A 49 6.91 0.83 -13.03
CA GLU A 49 6.20 0.87 -11.74
C GLU A 49 5.93 2.30 -11.28
N LEU A 50 6.96 3.17 -11.25
CA LEU A 50 6.80 4.53 -10.78
C LEU A 50 5.91 5.36 -11.71
N GLY A 51 5.99 5.12 -13.02
CA GLY A 51 5.06 5.71 -13.98
C GLY A 51 3.61 5.28 -13.74
N THR A 52 3.38 3.99 -13.48
CA THR A 52 2.05 3.47 -13.13
C THR A 52 1.53 4.11 -11.84
N VAL A 53 2.36 4.19 -10.79
CA VAL A 53 1.97 4.82 -9.53
C VAL A 53 1.62 6.29 -9.72
N ALA A 54 2.39 7.04 -10.52
CA ALA A 54 2.10 8.43 -10.81
C ALA A 54 0.70 8.62 -11.43
N ASN A 55 0.33 7.74 -12.38
CA ASN A 55 -1.00 7.74 -12.97
C ASN A 55 -2.10 7.32 -11.99
N TYR A 56 -1.76 6.54 -10.96
CA TYR A 56 -2.70 6.05 -9.95
C TYR A 56 -2.82 6.94 -8.69
N VAL A 57 -1.99 7.98 -8.55
CA VAL A 57 -2.10 8.91 -7.42
C VAL A 57 -3.51 9.47 -7.23
N PRO A 58 -4.28 9.85 -8.28
CA PRO A 58 -5.67 10.27 -8.09
C PRO A 58 -6.55 9.19 -7.46
N GLU A 59 -6.34 7.90 -7.81
CA GLU A 59 -7.09 6.78 -7.25
C GLU A 59 -6.71 6.53 -5.78
N PHE A 60 -5.43 6.64 -5.42
CA PHE A 60 -5.00 6.60 -4.02
C PHE A 60 -5.60 7.77 -3.21
N LYS A 61 -5.61 8.98 -3.77
CA LYS A 61 -6.21 10.16 -3.11
C LYS A 61 -7.70 9.99 -2.83
N LYS A 62 -8.48 9.40 -3.75
CA LYS A 62 -9.91 9.08 -3.51
C LYS A 62 -10.11 8.20 -2.29
N ARG A 63 -9.10 7.39 -1.94
CA ARG A 63 -9.07 6.47 -0.79
C ARG A 63 -8.39 7.07 0.44
N ASN A 64 -8.20 8.39 0.48
CA ASN A 64 -7.41 9.07 1.53
C ASN A 64 -6.08 8.36 1.79
N THR A 65 -5.38 7.96 0.74
CA THR A 65 -4.13 7.21 0.80
C THR A 65 -3.00 8.00 0.15
N LYS A 66 -1.90 8.16 0.85
CA LYS A 66 -0.66 8.75 0.36
C LYS A 66 0.29 7.65 -0.08
N VAL A 67 1.06 7.91 -1.13
CA VAL A 67 2.08 6.98 -1.64
C VAL A 67 3.45 7.60 -1.54
N ILE A 68 4.44 6.79 -1.20
CA ILE A 68 5.85 7.19 -1.11
C ILE A 68 6.74 6.03 -1.51
N ALA A 69 7.66 6.31 -2.42
CA ALA A 69 8.65 5.34 -2.87
C ALA A 69 9.97 5.45 -2.10
N LEU A 70 10.79 4.41 -2.15
CA LEU A 70 12.13 4.37 -1.56
C LEU A 70 13.08 3.55 -2.42
N SER A 71 14.30 4.05 -2.60
CA SER A 71 15.45 3.22 -2.94
C SER A 71 16.71 3.71 -2.22
N VAL A 72 17.80 2.97 -2.38
CA VAL A 72 19.11 3.32 -1.81
C VAL A 72 19.92 4.25 -2.72
N ASP A 73 19.32 4.73 -3.79
CA ASP A 73 19.92 5.74 -4.65
C ASP A 73 19.81 7.14 -4.01
N GLY A 74 20.68 8.05 -4.48
CA GLY A 74 20.75 9.41 -3.95
C GLY A 74 19.70 10.36 -4.55
N LEU A 75 19.49 11.49 -3.88
CA LEU A 75 18.48 12.48 -4.24
C LEU A 75 18.62 13.01 -5.67
N GLU A 76 19.83 13.29 -6.11
CA GLU A 76 20.09 13.80 -7.47
C GLU A 76 19.79 12.73 -8.53
N SER A 77 20.11 11.46 -8.24
CA SER A 77 19.71 10.33 -9.09
C SER A 77 18.20 10.29 -9.30
N HIS A 78 17.43 10.35 -8.22
CA HIS A 78 15.95 10.39 -8.31
C HIS A 78 15.44 11.55 -9.16
N LYS A 79 15.99 12.75 -8.97
CA LYS A 79 15.55 13.94 -9.73
C LYS A 79 15.84 13.82 -11.23
N GLU A 80 16.98 13.26 -11.59
CA GLU A 80 17.31 13.03 -13.00
C GLU A 80 16.42 11.91 -13.58
N TRP A 81 16.26 10.81 -12.86
CA TRP A 81 15.45 9.69 -13.31
C TRP A 81 13.95 10.02 -13.45
N ILE A 82 13.41 10.91 -12.62
CA ILE A 82 12.03 11.40 -12.76
C ILE A 82 11.77 11.97 -14.17
N LYS A 83 12.76 12.61 -14.78
CA LYS A 83 12.63 13.14 -16.15
C LYS A 83 12.40 12.02 -17.16
N ASP A 84 13.17 10.93 -17.05
CA ASP A 84 13.02 9.74 -17.91
C ASP A 84 11.69 9.03 -17.67
N ILE A 85 11.27 8.91 -16.40
CA ILE A 85 9.94 8.33 -16.07
C ILE A 85 8.85 9.16 -16.74
N ASN A 86 8.88 10.48 -16.57
CA ASN A 86 7.85 11.36 -17.10
C ASN A 86 7.78 11.26 -18.63
N GLU A 87 8.92 11.24 -19.31
CA GLU A 87 9.02 11.10 -20.76
C GLU A 87 8.52 9.73 -21.24
N THR A 88 9.09 8.65 -20.69
CA THR A 88 8.87 7.30 -21.19
C THR A 88 7.49 6.73 -20.81
N GLN A 89 6.91 7.15 -19.69
CA GLN A 89 5.62 6.69 -19.21
C GLN A 89 4.48 7.69 -19.47
N ASN A 90 4.79 8.80 -20.15
CA ASN A 90 3.83 9.87 -20.47
C ASN A 90 3.02 10.30 -19.24
N THR A 91 3.72 10.65 -18.16
CA THR A 91 3.15 11.01 -16.87
C THR A 91 3.94 12.14 -16.22
N THR A 92 3.54 12.52 -15.02
CA THR A 92 4.32 13.39 -14.13
C THR A 92 4.38 12.72 -12.77
N VAL A 93 5.58 12.36 -12.31
CA VAL A 93 5.78 11.86 -10.94
C VAL A 93 5.33 12.93 -9.95
N ASN A 94 4.38 12.60 -9.10
CA ASN A 94 3.63 13.51 -8.24
C ASN A 94 3.50 12.94 -6.81
N PHE A 95 4.52 12.21 -6.38
CA PHE A 95 4.68 11.65 -5.05
C PHE A 95 6.17 11.62 -4.66
N PRO A 96 6.50 11.69 -3.36
CA PRO A 96 7.88 11.72 -2.91
C PRO A 96 8.61 10.38 -3.11
N ILE A 97 9.90 10.45 -3.44
CA ILE A 97 10.82 9.32 -3.47
C ILE A 97 11.90 9.57 -2.41
N ILE A 98 12.05 8.65 -1.48
CA ILE A 98 13.04 8.70 -0.39
C ILE A 98 14.40 8.32 -0.94
N ALA A 99 15.40 9.17 -0.70
CA ALA A 99 16.81 8.91 -0.97
C ALA A 99 17.43 8.27 0.30
N ASP A 100 17.49 6.96 0.36
CA ASP A 100 17.93 6.19 1.53
C ASP A 100 19.36 5.64 1.34
N GLU A 101 20.32 6.51 0.97
CA GLU A 101 21.70 6.13 0.67
C GLU A 101 22.39 5.42 1.85
N ASP A 102 22.04 5.81 3.09
CA ASP A 102 22.56 5.19 4.30
C ASP A 102 21.79 3.93 4.75
N LYS A 103 20.79 3.50 3.96
CA LYS A 103 19.96 2.29 4.16
C LYS A 103 19.24 2.24 5.50
N LYS A 104 19.00 3.38 6.14
CA LYS A 104 18.33 3.43 7.45
C LYS A 104 16.88 3.00 7.38
N VAL A 105 16.12 3.58 6.48
CA VAL A 105 14.70 3.27 6.32
C VAL A 105 14.53 1.87 5.75
N ALA A 106 15.32 1.51 4.73
CA ALA A 106 15.32 0.16 4.15
C ALA A 106 15.62 -0.92 5.19
N THR A 107 16.56 -0.67 6.11
CA THR A 107 16.86 -1.59 7.22
C THR A 107 15.73 -1.64 8.24
N LEU A 108 15.16 -0.48 8.59
CA LEU A 108 14.06 -0.36 9.57
C LEU A 108 12.81 -1.13 9.12
N TYR A 109 12.55 -1.15 7.82
CA TYR A 109 11.40 -1.83 7.20
C TYR A 109 11.74 -3.20 6.60
N ASP A 110 12.94 -3.73 6.86
CA ASP A 110 13.37 -5.06 6.36
C ASP A 110 13.22 -5.19 4.83
N MET A 111 13.61 -4.13 4.09
CA MET A 111 13.55 -4.09 2.63
C MET A 111 14.81 -4.61 1.94
N LEU A 112 15.85 -4.93 2.73
CA LEU A 112 17.12 -5.47 2.26
C LEU A 112 17.15 -6.97 2.51
N HIS A 113 17.19 -7.75 1.44
CA HIS A 113 17.21 -9.21 1.48
C HIS A 113 18.56 -9.72 0.97
N PRO A 114 19.55 -10.00 1.83
CA PRO A 114 20.92 -10.28 1.41
C PRO A 114 21.06 -11.45 0.43
N ASN A 115 20.16 -12.43 0.51
CA ASN A 115 20.14 -13.57 -0.43
C ASN A 115 19.53 -13.23 -1.80
N ALA A 116 18.83 -12.10 -1.91
CA ALA A 116 18.30 -11.60 -3.19
C ALA A 116 19.20 -10.53 -3.80
N SER A 117 19.72 -9.62 -2.96
CA SER A 117 20.69 -8.58 -3.33
C SER A 117 21.38 -8.06 -2.07
N ASP A 118 22.70 -7.89 -2.15
CA ASP A 118 23.50 -7.26 -1.10
C ASP A 118 23.57 -5.72 -1.22
N LYS A 119 23.12 -5.20 -2.35
CA LYS A 119 23.25 -3.77 -2.70
C LYS A 119 21.93 -3.01 -2.67
N PHE A 120 20.87 -3.63 -3.16
CA PHE A 120 19.59 -2.98 -3.46
C PHE A 120 18.45 -3.52 -2.60
N THR A 121 17.44 -2.71 -2.42
CA THR A 121 16.17 -3.18 -1.84
C THR A 121 15.46 -4.13 -2.79
N VAL A 122 14.67 -5.05 -2.22
CA VAL A 122 13.67 -5.80 -2.99
C VAL A 122 12.43 -4.91 -3.25
N ARG A 123 11.42 -5.41 -3.94
CA ARG A 123 10.16 -4.69 -4.18
C ARG A 123 9.18 -4.93 -3.02
N SER A 124 9.45 -4.33 -1.88
CA SER A 124 8.55 -4.38 -0.73
C SER A 124 7.42 -3.37 -0.85
N VAL A 125 6.28 -3.70 -0.26
CA VAL A 125 5.14 -2.80 -0.07
C VAL A 125 4.63 -2.94 1.35
N PHE A 126 4.39 -1.82 2.00
CA PHE A 126 3.71 -1.73 3.29
C PHE A 126 2.47 -0.85 3.12
N VAL A 127 1.29 -1.42 3.35
CA VAL A 127 0.06 -0.63 3.50
C VAL A 127 -0.12 -0.33 4.98
N ILE A 128 -0.22 0.95 5.29
CA ILE A 128 -0.26 1.47 6.66
C ILE A 128 -1.58 2.19 6.85
N GLY A 129 -2.33 1.83 7.90
CA GLY A 129 -3.59 2.46 8.22
C GLY A 129 -3.42 3.86 8.83
N ALA A 130 -4.52 4.61 8.93
CA ALA A 130 -4.54 5.92 9.61
C ALA A 130 -4.10 5.82 11.09
N ASP A 131 -4.28 4.65 11.71
CA ASP A 131 -3.80 4.31 13.06
C ASP A 131 -2.30 4.01 13.13
N LYS A 132 -1.56 4.24 12.06
CA LYS A 132 -0.12 3.97 11.91
C LYS A 132 0.26 2.49 12.02
N LYS A 133 -0.70 1.58 11.92
CA LYS A 133 -0.43 0.14 11.96
C LYS A 133 -0.27 -0.45 10.56
N ILE A 134 0.63 -1.41 10.44
CA ILE A 134 0.80 -2.20 9.23
C ILE A 134 -0.42 -3.06 9.01
N LYS A 135 -1.07 -2.91 7.87
CA LYS A 135 -2.30 -3.62 7.47
C LYS A 135 -2.03 -4.71 6.43
N LEU A 136 -1.00 -4.54 5.62
CA LEU A 136 -0.59 -5.51 4.60
C LEU A 136 0.89 -5.33 4.28
N THR A 137 1.55 -6.44 3.98
CA THR A 137 2.91 -6.45 3.42
C THR A 137 2.95 -7.33 2.18
N LEU A 138 3.67 -6.89 1.15
CA LEU A 138 3.97 -7.68 -0.04
C LEU A 138 5.46 -7.56 -0.34
N THR A 139 6.04 -8.65 -0.83
CA THR A 139 7.44 -8.66 -1.26
C THR A 139 7.57 -9.39 -2.60
N TYR A 140 8.16 -8.71 -3.57
CA TYR A 140 8.40 -9.22 -4.91
C TYR A 140 9.90 -9.22 -5.22
N PRO A 141 10.39 -10.18 -6.02
CA PRO A 141 11.76 -10.16 -6.50
C PRO A 141 11.96 -9.02 -7.51
N ALA A 142 13.20 -8.62 -7.72
CA ALA A 142 13.57 -7.54 -8.62
C ALA A 142 13.05 -7.73 -10.07
N SER A 143 12.92 -8.99 -10.51
CA SER A 143 12.48 -9.35 -11.87
C SER A 143 10.99 -9.18 -12.14
N THR A 144 10.17 -8.99 -11.08
CA THR A 144 8.70 -9.04 -11.20
C THR A 144 8.09 -7.71 -10.78
N GLY A 145 7.51 -6.98 -11.74
CA GLY A 145 6.74 -5.76 -11.48
C GLY A 145 5.45 -6.06 -10.71
N ARG A 146 5.09 -5.15 -9.82
CA ARG A 146 3.90 -5.28 -8.95
C ARG A 146 2.62 -4.97 -9.71
N ASN A 147 1.51 -5.53 -9.22
CA ASN A 147 0.16 -5.21 -9.69
C ASN A 147 -0.46 -4.12 -8.79
N PHE A 148 -0.52 -2.89 -9.28
CA PHE A 148 -1.05 -1.76 -8.51
C PHE A 148 -2.58 -1.73 -8.44
N ASP A 149 -3.29 -2.41 -9.37
CA ASP A 149 -4.74 -2.63 -9.25
C ASP A 149 -5.05 -3.48 -8.01
N GLU A 150 -4.22 -4.48 -7.72
CA GLU A 150 -4.35 -5.28 -6.50
C GLU A 150 -4.13 -4.44 -5.24
N LEU A 151 -3.21 -3.47 -5.26
CA LEU A 151 -3.04 -2.56 -4.12
C LEU A 151 -4.27 -1.69 -3.89
N LEU A 152 -4.89 -1.16 -4.95
CA LEU A 152 -6.15 -0.41 -4.84
C LEU A 152 -7.27 -1.30 -4.30
N ARG A 153 -7.43 -2.52 -4.86
CA ARG A 153 -8.41 -3.50 -4.41
C ARG A 153 -8.26 -3.84 -2.92
N VAL A 154 -7.03 -4.06 -2.49
CA VAL A 154 -6.73 -4.40 -1.09
C VAL A 154 -7.00 -3.23 -0.16
N ILE A 155 -6.66 -2.00 -0.55
CA ILE A 155 -6.96 -0.80 0.23
C ILE A 155 -8.48 -0.64 0.39
N ASP A 156 -9.27 -0.82 -0.68
CA ASP A 156 -10.73 -0.80 -0.61
C ASP A 156 -11.24 -1.84 0.38
N SER A 157 -10.73 -3.07 0.32
CA SER A 157 -11.06 -4.14 1.24
C SER A 157 -10.71 -3.80 2.70
N LEU A 158 -9.49 -3.31 2.94
CA LEU A 158 -9.01 -2.98 4.29
C LEU A 158 -9.80 -1.82 4.91
N GLN A 159 -10.13 -0.80 4.13
CA GLN A 159 -10.93 0.33 4.60
C GLN A 159 -12.38 -0.09 4.87
N LEU A 160 -12.96 -0.93 4.01
CA LEU A 160 -14.30 -1.46 4.22
C LEU A 160 -14.38 -2.27 5.51
N THR A 161 -13.46 -3.21 5.70
CA THR A 161 -13.45 -4.10 6.88
C THR A 161 -13.07 -3.38 8.17
N ALA A 162 -12.35 -2.27 8.10
CA ALA A 162 -12.07 -1.42 9.26
C ALA A 162 -13.30 -0.66 9.76
N ASN A 163 -14.27 -0.36 8.88
CA ASN A 163 -15.44 0.46 9.20
C ASN A 163 -16.73 -0.35 9.38
N TYR A 164 -16.78 -1.56 8.85
CA TYR A 164 -17.97 -2.42 8.88
C TYR A 164 -17.61 -3.81 9.38
N SER A 165 -18.54 -4.46 10.04
CA SER A 165 -18.37 -5.83 10.56
C SER A 165 -18.54 -6.87 9.45
N VAL A 166 -17.72 -6.76 8.41
CA VAL A 166 -17.72 -7.64 7.24
C VAL A 166 -16.29 -8.08 6.91
N ALA A 167 -16.19 -9.10 6.07
CA ALA A 167 -14.95 -9.53 5.42
C ALA A 167 -15.17 -9.63 3.91
N THR A 168 -14.12 -9.42 3.13
CA THR A 168 -14.18 -9.55 1.68
C THR A 168 -13.82 -10.99 1.27
N PRO A 169 -14.63 -11.65 0.43
CA PRO A 169 -14.30 -12.98 -0.05
C PRO A 169 -13.12 -12.99 -1.02
N ALA A 170 -12.65 -14.18 -1.37
CA ALA A 170 -11.58 -14.35 -2.35
C ALA A 170 -11.94 -13.65 -3.68
N ASN A 171 -10.97 -12.96 -4.26
CA ASN A 171 -11.10 -12.20 -5.52
C ASN A 171 -12.13 -11.06 -5.51
N TRP A 172 -12.65 -10.70 -4.34
CA TRP A 172 -13.63 -9.61 -4.21
C TRP A 172 -13.15 -8.31 -4.88
N LYS A 173 -14.08 -7.64 -5.54
CA LYS A 173 -13.90 -6.31 -6.09
C LYS A 173 -14.88 -5.33 -5.47
N ASP A 174 -14.48 -4.06 -5.43
CA ASP A 174 -15.34 -2.99 -4.88
C ASP A 174 -16.69 -2.94 -5.62
N GLY A 175 -17.77 -3.04 -4.84
CA GLY A 175 -19.16 -3.14 -5.32
C GLY A 175 -19.77 -4.54 -5.24
N GLU A 176 -18.97 -5.58 -5.02
CA GLU A 176 -19.48 -6.96 -4.87
C GLU A 176 -19.93 -7.26 -3.43
N ASP A 177 -20.71 -8.31 -3.27
CA ASP A 177 -21.18 -8.80 -1.97
C ASP A 177 -20.01 -9.16 -1.05
N VAL A 178 -20.23 -8.97 0.24
CA VAL A 178 -19.27 -9.23 1.30
C VAL A 178 -19.78 -10.27 2.28
N VAL A 179 -18.90 -10.88 3.05
CA VAL A 179 -19.22 -11.85 4.09
C VAL A 179 -19.46 -11.13 5.41
N ILE A 180 -20.60 -11.41 6.05
CA ILE A 180 -20.90 -10.91 7.39
C ILE A 180 -19.96 -11.58 8.40
N ALA A 181 -19.34 -10.78 9.27
CA ALA A 181 -18.43 -11.29 10.29
C ALA A 181 -19.13 -12.35 11.17
N PRO A 182 -18.48 -13.50 11.45
CA PRO A 182 -19.09 -14.59 12.24
C PRO A 182 -19.58 -14.16 13.62
N ALA A 183 -18.94 -13.14 14.20
CA ALA A 183 -19.31 -12.60 15.52
C ALA A 183 -20.66 -11.87 15.56
N ILE A 184 -21.26 -11.55 14.40
CA ILE A 184 -22.57 -10.90 14.34
C ILE A 184 -23.67 -11.97 14.50
N PRO A 185 -24.50 -11.91 15.57
CA PRO A 185 -25.65 -12.81 15.72
C PRO A 185 -26.67 -12.61 14.61
N ASP A 186 -27.40 -13.65 14.25
CA ASP A 186 -28.41 -13.56 13.19
C ASP A 186 -29.53 -12.56 13.54
N SER A 187 -29.84 -12.37 14.84
CA SER A 187 -30.80 -11.36 15.33
C SER A 187 -30.41 -9.92 14.97
N ASP A 188 -29.14 -9.64 14.87
CA ASP A 188 -28.62 -8.28 14.67
C ASP A 188 -28.43 -7.95 13.18
N ILE A 189 -28.45 -8.96 12.30
CA ILE A 189 -28.20 -8.79 10.87
C ILE A 189 -29.17 -7.80 10.21
N PRO A 190 -30.50 -7.89 10.43
CA PRO A 190 -31.42 -6.97 9.75
C PRO A 190 -31.20 -5.50 10.10
N GLU A 191 -30.80 -5.21 11.34
CA GLU A 191 -30.49 -3.84 11.76
C GLU A 191 -29.16 -3.34 11.18
N LYS A 192 -28.10 -4.18 11.23
CA LYS A 192 -26.76 -3.82 10.77
C LYS A 192 -26.64 -3.79 9.25
N PHE A 193 -27.40 -4.63 8.56
CA PHE A 193 -27.34 -4.79 7.10
C PHE A 193 -28.75 -4.66 6.49
N PRO A 194 -29.32 -3.45 6.47
CA PRO A 194 -30.71 -3.21 6.04
C PRO A 194 -30.94 -3.47 4.54
N LYS A 195 -29.89 -3.60 3.74
CA LYS A 195 -29.98 -4.00 2.33
C LYS A 195 -30.29 -5.47 2.11
N GLY A 196 -30.40 -6.22 3.20
CA GLY A 196 -30.66 -7.66 3.17
C GLY A 196 -29.38 -8.50 3.25
N HIS A 197 -29.59 -9.80 3.37
CA HIS A 197 -28.51 -10.77 3.44
C HIS A 197 -28.96 -12.13 2.87
N THR A 198 -27.98 -12.95 2.51
CA THR A 198 -28.18 -14.33 2.10
C THR A 198 -27.52 -15.27 3.11
N HIS A 199 -28.31 -16.22 3.63
CA HIS A 199 -27.82 -17.24 4.55
C HIS A 199 -27.48 -18.51 3.76
N ILE A 200 -26.20 -18.70 3.42
CA ILE A 200 -25.73 -19.86 2.64
C ILE A 200 -25.47 -21.04 3.57
N LYS A 201 -24.79 -20.79 4.69
CA LYS A 201 -24.50 -21.70 5.79
C LYS A 201 -24.48 -20.93 7.11
N PRO A 202 -24.58 -21.58 8.27
CA PRO A 202 -24.51 -20.89 9.56
C PRO A 202 -23.24 -20.03 9.73
N TYR A 203 -22.15 -20.42 9.12
CA TYR A 203 -20.86 -19.71 9.13
C TYR A 203 -20.62 -18.85 7.88
N LEU A 204 -21.49 -18.90 6.87
CA LEU A 204 -21.32 -18.21 5.57
C LEU A 204 -22.61 -17.45 5.24
N ARG A 205 -22.61 -16.18 5.59
CA ARG A 205 -23.71 -15.24 5.35
C ARG A 205 -23.14 -14.05 4.57
N THR A 206 -23.79 -13.68 3.49
CA THR A 206 -23.36 -12.57 2.63
C THR A 206 -24.38 -11.43 2.67
N THR A 207 -23.91 -10.23 2.36
CA THR A 207 -24.73 -9.01 2.26
C THR A 207 -24.17 -8.13 1.15
N PRO A 208 -25.00 -7.32 0.47
CA PRO A 208 -24.49 -6.27 -0.40
C PRO A 208 -23.51 -5.36 0.35
N GLN A 209 -22.52 -4.84 -0.37
CA GLN A 209 -21.52 -3.96 0.24
C GLN A 209 -22.19 -2.81 1.01
N PRO A 210 -21.88 -2.61 2.31
CA PRO A 210 -22.63 -1.69 3.16
C PRO A 210 -22.56 -0.21 2.75
N ASN A 211 -21.45 0.22 2.21
CA ASN A 211 -21.14 1.62 1.86
C ASN A 211 -21.44 2.00 0.39
N LYS A 212 -22.18 1.17 -0.35
CA LYS A 212 -22.61 1.43 -1.74
C LYS A 212 -24.09 1.69 -1.86
#